data_98dba9a40153c783963290783aa517a3
#
_entry.id   98dba9a40153c783963290783aa517a3
#
_cell.length_a   1.000
_cell.length_b   1.000
_cell.length_c   1.000
_cell.angle_alpha   90.00
_cell.angle_beta   90.00
_cell.angle_gamma   90.00
#
_symmetry.space_group_name_H-M   'P 1'
#
loop_
_entity.id
_entity.type
_entity.pdbx_description
1 polymer ?
#
loop_
_entity_poly.entity_id
_entity_poly.type
_entity_poly.pdbx_seq_one_letter_code
_entity_poly.pdbx_strand_id
1 'polypeptide(L)'
;MALTKIVSKISKNACLDSQLYNFITDFRNIGLMLPPDMQEKVSYTESSISIEAMAGMNVTLIILEQEPHSLVKLGAEGSEELTIWIQLKQVAPYDTRIRVTIHARIPAIAKFIGKKKLQTFADGFADALAQIPTIAFQSYNFN
;
A
#
# COMPACT_ATOMS: atom_id res chain seq x y z
N MET A 1 10.18 22.90 -2.53
CA MET A 1 9.03 22.45 -1.76
C MET A 1 9.42 21.40 -0.75
N ALA A 2 8.88 21.52 0.45
CA ALA A 2 9.26 20.61 1.52
C ALA A 2 8.69 19.21 1.28
N LEU A 3 9.55 18.20 1.42
CA LEU A 3 9.16 16.81 1.38
C LEU A 3 8.55 16.42 2.72
N THR A 4 7.33 15.89 2.70
CA THR A 4 6.73 15.29 3.88
C THR A 4 7.05 13.80 3.88
N LYS A 5 7.70 13.35 4.94
CA LYS A 5 8.12 11.97 5.08
C LYS A 5 7.39 11.32 6.25
N ILE A 6 6.69 10.25 5.97
CA ILE A 6 5.89 9.51 6.95
C ILE A 6 6.38 8.07 7.00
N VAL A 7 6.56 7.54 8.19
CA VAL A 7 6.90 6.13 8.40
C VAL A 7 5.82 5.54 9.31
N SER A 8 5.21 4.44 8.89
CA SER A 8 4.19 3.77 9.69
C SER A 8 4.81 3.06 10.90
N LYS A 9 3.95 2.69 11.83
CA LYS A 9 4.31 1.70 12.84
C LYS A 9 4.65 0.39 12.15
N ILE A 10 5.35 -0.50 12.87
CA ILE A 10 5.64 -1.85 12.37
C ILE A 10 4.47 -2.75 12.74
N SER A 11 3.89 -3.38 11.73
CA SER A 11 2.82 -4.37 11.89
C SER A 11 3.37 -5.76 11.57
N LYS A 12 2.60 -6.80 11.85
CA LYS A 12 3.04 -8.15 11.53
C LYS A 12 1.89 -9.00 11.01
N ASN A 13 2.23 -9.90 10.10
CA ASN A 13 1.29 -10.90 9.59
C ASN A 13 1.91 -12.29 9.79
N ALA A 14 1.11 -13.25 10.20
CA ALA A 14 1.54 -14.63 10.44
C ALA A 14 1.64 -15.39 9.11
N CYS A 15 2.50 -14.90 8.22
CA CYS A 15 2.70 -15.47 6.88
C CYS A 15 4.17 -15.45 6.51
N LEU A 16 4.50 -16.13 5.41
CA LEU A 16 5.82 -16.01 4.79
C LEU A 16 5.89 -14.71 4.00
N ASP A 17 7.07 -14.13 3.90
CA ASP A 17 7.27 -12.90 3.13
C ASP A 17 6.87 -13.08 1.66
N SER A 18 7.15 -14.25 1.08
CA SER A 18 6.76 -14.55 -0.31
C SER A 18 5.25 -14.53 -0.51
N GLN A 19 4.49 -15.01 0.47
CA GLN A 19 3.03 -15.01 0.38
C GLN A 19 2.48 -13.60 0.35
N LEU A 20 2.96 -12.75 1.24
CA LEU A 20 2.51 -11.37 1.31
C LEU A 20 3.00 -10.57 0.09
N TYR A 21 4.24 -10.76 -0.31
CA TYR A 21 4.80 -10.11 -1.49
C TYR A 21 4.00 -10.41 -2.74
N ASN A 22 3.72 -11.69 -2.99
CA ASN A 22 2.95 -12.09 -4.17
C ASN A 22 1.52 -11.54 -4.14
N PHE A 23 0.94 -11.44 -2.95
CA PHE A 23 -0.41 -10.87 -2.79
C PHE A 23 -0.44 -9.38 -3.13
N ILE A 24 0.50 -8.60 -2.59
CA ILE A 24 0.46 -7.14 -2.75
C ILE A 24 0.98 -6.65 -4.11
N THR A 25 1.68 -7.48 -4.85
CA THR A 25 2.16 -7.12 -6.19
C THR A 25 1.11 -7.30 -7.27
N ASP A 26 -0.06 -7.80 -6.92
CA ASP A 26 -1.22 -7.84 -7.80
C ASP A 26 -2.31 -6.95 -7.21
N PHE A 27 -2.54 -5.79 -7.82
CA PHE A 27 -3.46 -4.79 -7.26
C PHE A 27 -4.91 -5.24 -7.25
N ARG A 28 -5.27 -6.28 -7.99
CA ARG A 28 -6.60 -6.86 -7.90
C ARG A 28 -6.87 -7.38 -6.48
N ASN A 29 -5.85 -7.93 -5.84
CA ASN A 29 -5.97 -8.39 -4.45
C ASN A 29 -6.19 -7.23 -3.50
N ILE A 30 -5.47 -6.13 -3.69
CA ILE A 30 -5.62 -4.95 -2.85
C ILE A 30 -7.02 -4.34 -3.04
N GLY A 31 -7.48 -4.24 -4.27
CA GLY A 31 -8.82 -3.71 -4.56
C GLY A 31 -9.91 -4.50 -3.87
N LEU A 32 -9.80 -5.82 -3.85
CA LEU A 32 -10.78 -6.70 -3.20
C LEU A 32 -10.77 -6.60 -1.69
N MET A 33 -9.67 -6.14 -1.09
CA MET A 33 -9.55 -5.94 0.36
C MET A 33 -10.25 -4.69 0.87
N LEU A 34 -10.50 -3.72 0.00
CA LEU A 34 -11.03 -2.44 0.42
C LEU A 34 -12.46 -2.57 0.93
N PRO A 35 -12.86 -1.76 1.92
CA PRO A 35 -14.25 -1.73 2.38
C PRO A 35 -15.21 -1.38 1.23
N PRO A 36 -16.46 -1.86 1.27
CA PRO A 36 -17.40 -1.64 0.18
C PRO A 36 -17.60 -0.17 -0.21
N ASP A 37 -17.59 0.73 0.75
CA ASP A 37 -17.72 2.17 0.49
C ASP A 37 -16.52 2.74 -0.26
N MET A 38 -15.33 2.17 -0.10
CA MET A 38 -14.16 2.58 -0.84
C MET A 38 -14.08 1.94 -2.22
N GLN A 39 -14.63 0.75 -2.39
CA GLN A 39 -14.58 0.06 -3.67
C GLN A 39 -15.28 0.83 -4.79
N GLU A 40 -16.28 1.62 -4.46
CA GLU A 40 -16.97 2.47 -5.44
C GLU A 40 -16.06 3.58 -5.99
N LYS A 41 -15.04 3.96 -5.24
CA LYS A 41 -14.12 5.06 -5.58
C LYS A 41 -12.82 4.59 -6.16
N VAL A 42 -12.70 3.28 -6.39
CA VAL A 42 -11.43 2.68 -6.79
C VAL A 42 -11.66 1.83 -8.03
N SER A 43 -10.79 2.01 -9.01
CA SER A 43 -10.69 1.08 -10.15
C SER A 43 -9.28 0.52 -10.16
N TYR A 44 -9.14 -0.74 -10.55
CA TYR A 44 -7.85 -1.39 -10.48
C TYR A 44 -7.66 -2.40 -11.60
N THR A 45 -6.40 -2.59 -11.95
CA THR A 45 -5.93 -3.65 -12.81
C THR A 45 -4.89 -4.47 -12.03
N GLU A 46 -4.26 -5.41 -12.68
CA GLU A 46 -3.17 -6.17 -12.08
C GLU A 46 -2.02 -5.27 -11.63
N SER A 47 -1.71 -4.22 -12.40
CA SER A 47 -0.50 -3.40 -12.20
C SER A 47 -0.77 -1.95 -11.80
N SER A 48 -2.03 -1.56 -11.65
CA SER A 48 -2.36 -0.19 -11.26
C SER A 48 -3.61 -0.14 -10.41
N ILE A 49 -3.71 0.90 -9.59
CA ILE A 49 -4.92 1.18 -8.82
C ILE A 49 -5.17 2.68 -8.87
N SER A 50 -6.36 3.04 -9.30
CA SER A 50 -6.80 4.44 -9.38
C SER A 50 -7.79 4.73 -8.28
N ILE A 51 -7.49 5.75 -7.49
CA ILE A 51 -8.31 6.14 -6.34
C ILE A 51 -8.86 7.52 -6.62
N GLU A 52 -10.18 7.66 -6.51
CA GLU A 52 -10.80 8.98 -6.52
C GLU A 52 -10.54 9.64 -5.16
N ALA A 53 -9.59 10.57 -5.15
CA ALA A 53 -9.28 11.36 -3.99
C ALA A 53 -10.32 12.47 -3.86
N MET A 54 -9.97 13.58 -3.25
CA MET A 54 -10.98 14.64 -3.03
C MET A 54 -11.25 15.46 -4.29
N ALA A 55 -12.47 15.98 -4.42
CA ALA A 55 -12.86 16.98 -5.42
C ALA A 55 -12.63 16.55 -6.87
N GLY A 56 -12.89 15.28 -7.18
CA GLY A 56 -12.76 14.79 -8.55
C GLY A 56 -11.35 14.55 -9.02
N MET A 57 -10.36 14.65 -8.12
CA MET A 57 -8.98 14.30 -8.45
C MET A 57 -8.77 12.80 -8.34
N ASN A 58 -8.26 12.20 -9.41
CA ASN A 58 -7.90 10.78 -9.41
C ASN A 58 -6.39 10.61 -9.29
N VAL A 59 -5.97 9.71 -8.43
CA VAL A 59 -4.58 9.32 -8.30
C VAL A 59 -4.44 7.87 -8.72
N THR A 60 -3.58 7.62 -9.70
CA THR A 60 -3.28 6.25 -10.14
C THR A 60 -1.92 5.86 -9.61
N LEU A 61 -1.88 4.79 -8.83
CA LEU A 61 -0.65 4.24 -8.30
C LEU A 61 -0.18 3.07 -9.16
N ILE A 62 1.12 3.04 -9.41
CA ILE A 62 1.76 1.97 -10.17
C ILE A 62 2.98 1.47 -9.40
N ILE A 63 3.42 0.26 -9.72
CA ILE A 63 4.65 -0.28 -9.15
C ILE A 63 5.83 0.28 -9.93
N LEU A 64 6.72 0.98 -9.24
CA LEU A 64 7.93 1.55 -9.82
C LEU A 64 9.12 0.62 -9.71
N GLU A 65 9.28 -0.01 -8.55
CA GLU A 65 10.36 -0.93 -8.27
C GLU A 65 9.86 -2.03 -7.35
N GLN A 66 10.44 -3.20 -7.46
CA GLN A 66 10.14 -4.30 -6.55
C GLN A 66 11.36 -5.17 -6.35
N GLU A 67 11.55 -5.60 -5.12
CA GLU A 67 12.56 -6.58 -4.77
C GLU A 67 11.84 -7.78 -4.16
N PRO A 68 11.98 -8.96 -4.76
CA PRO A 68 11.22 -10.13 -4.31
C PRO A 68 11.31 -10.33 -2.81
N HIS A 69 10.14 -10.44 -2.21
CA HIS A 69 9.90 -10.76 -0.81
C HIS A 69 10.27 -9.67 0.20
N SER A 70 10.82 -8.52 -0.24
CA SER A 70 11.28 -7.50 0.71
C SER A 70 10.75 -6.10 0.46
N LEU A 71 10.48 -5.72 -0.78
CA LEU A 71 10.16 -4.31 -1.07
C LEU A 71 9.26 -4.17 -2.29
N VAL A 72 8.24 -3.31 -2.15
CA VAL A 72 7.45 -2.83 -3.28
C VAL A 72 7.41 -1.31 -3.19
N LYS A 73 7.89 -0.65 -4.25
CA LYS A 73 7.87 0.81 -4.34
C LYS A 73 6.77 1.23 -5.30
N LEU A 74 5.82 2.01 -4.81
CA LEU A 74 4.71 2.53 -5.59
C LEU A 74 4.89 4.02 -5.81
N GLY A 75 4.38 4.50 -6.94
CA GLY A 75 4.38 5.93 -7.22
C GLY A 75 3.10 6.32 -7.93
N ALA A 76 2.83 7.63 -7.96
CA ALA A 76 1.72 8.17 -8.72
C ALA A 76 2.13 8.22 -10.20
N GLU A 77 1.27 7.69 -11.07
CA GLU A 77 1.52 7.70 -12.51
C GLU A 77 1.63 9.15 -13.00
N GLY A 78 2.73 9.44 -13.71
CA GLY A 78 2.96 10.76 -14.26
C GLY A 78 3.44 11.82 -13.28
N SER A 79 3.76 11.45 -12.04
CA SER A 79 4.19 12.41 -11.03
C SER A 79 5.18 11.78 -10.05
N GLU A 80 6.18 12.54 -9.66
CA GLU A 80 7.13 12.13 -8.61
C GLU A 80 6.74 12.69 -7.24
N GLU A 81 5.57 13.29 -7.12
CA GLU A 81 5.16 13.97 -5.90
C GLU A 81 4.69 13.03 -4.80
N LEU A 82 4.41 11.78 -5.13
CA LEU A 82 3.98 10.79 -4.16
C LEU A 82 4.72 9.48 -4.40
N THR A 83 5.37 8.96 -3.37
CA THR A 83 6.03 7.66 -3.41
C THR A 83 5.69 6.89 -2.14
N ILE A 84 5.40 5.61 -2.29
CA ILE A 84 5.05 4.73 -1.18
C ILE A 84 5.94 3.50 -1.24
N TRP A 85 6.59 3.18 -0.14
CA TRP A 85 7.36 1.95 -0.01
C TRP A 85 6.65 1.01 0.94
N ILE A 86 6.42 -0.22 0.50
CA ILE A 86 5.95 -1.30 1.36
C ILE A 86 7.16 -2.19 1.63
N GLN A 87 7.60 -2.22 2.87
CA GLN A 87 8.79 -2.95 3.28
C GLN A 87 8.39 -4.18 4.10
N LEU A 88 8.92 -5.33 3.69
CA LEU A 88 8.62 -6.61 4.32
C LEU A 88 9.91 -7.20 4.89
N LYS A 89 9.82 -7.76 6.09
CA LYS A 89 10.94 -8.46 6.69
C LYS A 89 10.44 -9.67 7.47
N GLN A 90 10.74 -10.86 6.96
CA GLN A 90 10.44 -12.08 7.67
C GLN A 90 11.48 -12.30 8.76
N VAL A 91 11.05 -12.30 10.01
CA VAL A 91 11.96 -12.46 11.16
C VAL A 91 11.95 -13.88 11.69
N ALA A 92 10.96 -14.68 11.32
CA ALA A 92 10.82 -16.09 11.68
C ALA A 92 9.85 -16.73 10.69
N PRO A 93 9.78 -18.08 10.59
CA PRO A 93 8.76 -18.71 9.78
C PRO A 93 7.37 -18.22 10.18
N TYR A 94 6.59 -17.78 9.19
CA TYR A 94 5.23 -17.25 9.40
C TYR A 94 5.18 -16.06 10.36
N ASP A 95 6.22 -15.22 10.31
CA ASP A 95 6.26 -13.95 11.05
C ASP A 95 6.92 -12.91 10.17
N THR A 96 6.11 -12.20 9.40
CA THR A 96 6.58 -11.14 8.49
C THR A 96 6.19 -9.78 9.04
N ARG A 97 7.19 -8.93 9.21
CA ARG A 97 7.01 -7.55 9.68
C ARG A 97 6.80 -6.63 8.49
N ILE A 98 5.96 -5.63 8.69
CA ILE A 98 5.48 -4.73 7.64
C ILE A 98 5.70 -3.29 8.08
N ARG A 99 6.29 -2.49 7.19
CA ARG A 99 6.43 -1.06 7.39
C ARG A 99 6.08 -0.34 6.10
N VAL A 100 5.32 0.73 6.20
CA VAL A 100 4.94 1.58 5.07
C VAL A 100 5.59 2.94 5.23
N THR A 101 6.30 3.39 4.19
CA THR A 101 6.93 4.72 4.17
C THR A 101 6.30 5.52 3.04
N ILE A 102 5.94 6.77 3.32
CA ILE A 102 5.33 7.67 2.34
C ILE A 102 6.17 8.93 2.22
N HIS A 103 6.53 9.30 0.99
CA HIS A 103 7.11 10.60 0.69
C HIS A 103 6.11 11.38 -0.16
N ALA A 104 5.74 12.57 0.28
CA ALA A 104 4.78 13.41 -0.44
C ALA A 104 5.32 14.83 -0.56
N ARG A 105 5.27 15.38 -1.79
CA ARG A 105 5.68 16.75 -2.10
C ARG A 105 4.52 17.58 -2.64
N ILE A 106 3.30 17.21 -2.33
CA ILE A 106 2.13 17.85 -2.91
C ILE A 106 1.64 18.93 -1.93
N PRO A 107 1.87 20.23 -2.22
CA PRO A 107 1.44 21.30 -1.31
C PRO A 107 -0.07 21.28 -1.06
N ALA A 108 -0.85 20.96 -2.10
CA ALA A 108 -2.30 20.87 -1.97
C ALA A 108 -2.71 19.75 -1.03
N ILE A 109 -2.08 18.57 -1.16
CA ILE A 109 -2.36 17.44 -0.28
C ILE A 109 -1.91 17.74 1.15
N ALA A 110 -0.72 18.36 1.31
CA ALA A 110 -0.23 18.73 2.62
C ALA A 110 -1.14 19.74 3.32
N LYS A 111 -1.78 20.65 2.54
CA LYS A 111 -2.72 21.61 3.08
C LYS A 111 -4.03 20.99 3.52
N PHE A 112 -4.56 20.05 2.73
CA PHE A 112 -5.89 19.49 2.98
C PHE A 112 -5.87 18.22 3.83
N ILE A 113 -4.85 17.39 3.64
CA ILE A 113 -4.75 16.12 4.35
C ILE A 113 -3.91 16.28 5.61
N GLY A 114 -2.81 17.02 5.53
CA GLY A 114 -1.91 17.24 6.67
C GLY A 114 -1.12 15.99 7.03
N LYS A 115 -0.05 16.21 7.79
CA LYS A 115 0.87 15.16 8.21
C LYS A 115 0.19 14.11 9.06
N LYS A 116 -0.72 14.52 9.93
CA LYS A 116 -1.43 13.62 10.83
C LYS A 116 -2.29 12.61 10.09
N LYS A 117 -3.00 13.06 9.04
CA LYS A 117 -3.84 12.16 8.24
C LYS A 117 -3.00 11.22 7.39
N LEU A 118 -1.85 11.68 6.88
CA LEU A 118 -0.92 10.81 6.17
C LEU A 118 -0.37 9.73 7.11
N GLN A 119 -0.06 10.09 8.36
CA GLN A 119 0.40 9.12 9.36
C GLN A 119 -0.70 8.09 9.64
N THR A 120 -1.93 8.54 9.81
CA THR A 120 -3.08 7.65 10.02
C THR A 120 -3.27 6.71 8.83
N PHE A 121 -3.12 7.23 7.61
CA PHE A 121 -3.21 6.40 6.41
C PHE A 121 -2.11 5.35 6.38
N ALA A 122 -0.87 5.74 6.65
CA ALA A 122 0.26 4.81 6.62
C ALA A 122 0.09 3.69 7.66
N ASP A 123 -0.29 4.06 8.88
CA ASP A 123 -0.53 3.10 9.96
C ASP A 123 -1.70 2.17 9.63
N GLY A 124 -2.77 2.74 9.10
CA GLY A 124 -3.95 1.97 8.69
C GLY A 124 -3.64 1.00 7.55
N PHE A 125 -2.82 1.41 6.59
CA PHE A 125 -2.40 0.54 5.50
C PHE A 125 -1.55 -0.62 6.04
N ALA A 126 -0.59 -0.32 6.91
CA ALA A 126 0.22 -1.36 7.52
C ALA A 126 -0.64 -2.36 8.32
N ASP A 127 -1.64 -1.86 9.05
CA ASP A 127 -2.57 -2.72 9.78
C ASP A 127 -3.44 -3.55 8.84
N ALA A 128 -3.90 -2.98 7.74
CA ALA A 128 -4.70 -3.72 6.77
C ALA A 128 -3.90 -4.89 6.18
N LEU A 129 -2.63 -4.67 5.86
CA LEU A 129 -1.75 -5.73 5.38
C LEU A 129 -1.52 -6.79 6.46
N ALA A 130 -1.41 -6.37 7.71
CA ALA A 130 -1.23 -7.28 8.83
C ALA A 130 -2.44 -8.18 9.08
N GLN A 131 -3.62 -7.73 8.68
CA GLN A 131 -4.88 -8.43 8.93
C GLN A 131 -5.34 -9.31 7.78
N ILE A 132 -4.58 -9.39 6.69
CA ILE A 132 -4.92 -10.28 5.59
C ILE A 132 -4.93 -11.71 6.12
N PRO A 133 -6.06 -12.43 6.01
CA PRO A 133 -6.15 -13.78 6.57
C PRO A 133 -5.36 -14.78 5.73
N THR A 134 -4.86 -15.80 6.38
CA THR A 134 -4.06 -16.84 5.74
C THR A 134 -4.77 -17.48 4.55
N ILE A 135 -6.08 -17.61 4.64
CA ILE A 135 -6.89 -18.21 3.57
C ILE A 135 -6.81 -17.41 2.26
N ALA A 136 -6.60 -16.09 2.35
CA ALA A 136 -6.47 -15.26 1.17
C ALA A 136 -5.22 -15.62 0.36
N PHE A 137 -4.12 -15.99 1.03
CA PHE A 137 -2.91 -16.42 0.36
C PHE A 137 -3.09 -17.78 -0.32
N GLN A 138 -3.82 -18.69 0.31
CA GLN A 138 -4.12 -19.99 -0.25
C GLN A 138 -4.99 -19.88 -1.50
N SER A 139 -6.01 -19.04 -1.45
CA SER A 139 -6.89 -18.79 -2.60
C SER A 139 -6.12 -18.22 -3.78
N TYR A 140 -5.19 -17.33 -3.51
CA TYR A 140 -4.36 -16.73 -4.54
C TYR A 140 -3.46 -17.77 -5.23
N ASN A 141 -2.93 -18.71 -4.46
CA ASN A 141 -1.99 -19.71 -4.97
C ASN A 141 -2.65 -20.83 -5.75
N PHE A 142 -3.98 -20.87 -5.81
CA PHE A 142 -4.71 -21.90 -6.55
C PHE A 142 -4.82 -21.60 -8.05
N ASN A 143 -4.34 -20.48 -8.50
CA ASN A 143 -4.43 -20.12 -9.93
C ASN A 143 -3.21 -20.55 -10.73
#